data_8feac82e7195fea671d70d9e7df9c2e5
#
_entry.id   8feac82e7195fea671d70d9e7df9c2e5
#
_cell.length_a   1.000
_cell.length_b   1.000
_cell.length_c   1.000
_cell.angle_alpha   90.00
_cell.angle_beta   90.00
_cell.angle_gamma   90.00
#
_symmetry.space_group_name_H-M   'P 1'
#
loop_
_entity.id
_entity.type
_entity.pdbx_description
1 polymer ?
#
loop_
_entity_poly.entity_id
_entity_poly.type
_entity_poly.pdbx_seq_one_letter_code
_entity_poly.pdbx_strand_id
1 'polypeptide(L)'
;MRHLLTAIFILINSTVLASNQTQAADSLLGVLKNTQSSEKRIQIYRNLADLYQENPEAHLYLLKMYQEAATIDDRKNMLNALDDILIAGISEYNKDTIAKYTEYFKKIATEDELKSLLPFYHMRTFDSRCYSGERTEAIKEELDSKNVETDKEDNVYKQIASAYNMGTSFYMSDQFKKAIPYLDKAMQLAETLPEKEKYIYKKFITWRVCFKIGRAH
;
A
#
# COMPACT_ATOMS: atom_id res chain seq x y z
N MET A 1 -12.87 -36.38 -14.50
CA MET A 1 -11.57 -36.36 -15.19
C MET A 1 -11.09 -34.95 -15.54
N ARG A 2 -11.91 -34.12 -16.22
CA ARG A 2 -11.48 -32.76 -16.66
C ARG A 2 -11.06 -31.84 -15.48
N HIS A 3 -11.79 -31.82 -14.37
CA HIS A 3 -11.45 -31.01 -13.18
C HIS A 3 -10.19 -31.52 -12.44
N LEU A 4 -9.93 -32.82 -12.47
CA LEU A 4 -8.73 -33.40 -11.85
C LEU A 4 -7.46 -33.01 -12.63
N LEU A 5 -7.53 -33.05 -13.97
CA LEU A 5 -6.43 -32.61 -14.85
C LEU A 5 -6.13 -31.13 -14.70
N THR A 6 -7.17 -30.27 -14.58
CA THR A 6 -7.01 -28.83 -14.34
C THR A 6 -6.35 -28.57 -12.98
N ALA A 7 -6.77 -29.27 -11.93
CA ALA A 7 -6.18 -29.14 -10.59
C ALA A 7 -4.69 -29.59 -10.56
N ILE A 8 -4.37 -30.67 -11.24
CA ILE A 8 -2.98 -31.18 -11.37
C ILE A 8 -2.12 -30.17 -12.17
N PHE A 9 -2.65 -29.58 -13.24
CA PHE A 9 -1.95 -28.59 -14.05
C PHE A 9 -1.67 -27.31 -13.26
N ILE A 10 -2.61 -26.83 -12.44
CA ILE A 10 -2.44 -25.68 -11.54
C ILE A 10 -1.38 -25.99 -10.48
N LEU A 11 -1.41 -27.18 -9.85
CA LEU A 11 -0.44 -27.60 -8.86
C LEU A 11 0.99 -27.67 -9.42
N ILE A 12 1.16 -28.25 -10.62
CA ILE A 12 2.48 -28.35 -11.27
C ILE A 12 3.03 -26.95 -11.60
N ASN A 13 2.19 -26.06 -12.13
CA ASN A 13 2.65 -24.72 -12.46
C ASN A 13 3.01 -23.92 -11.19
N SER A 14 2.26 -24.04 -10.10
CA SER A 14 2.58 -23.36 -8.84
C SER A 14 3.87 -23.87 -8.20
N THR A 15 4.16 -25.16 -8.28
CA THR A 15 5.42 -25.72 -7.75
C THR A 15 6.64 -25.33 -8.59
N VAL A 16 6.51 -25.25 -9.91
CA VAL A 16 7.58 -24.78 -10.80
C VAL A 16 7.86 -23.29 -10.60
N LEU A 17 6.84 -22.47 -10.45
CA LEU A 17 6.98 -21.04 -10.14
C LEU A 17 7.68 -20.83 -8.79
N ALA A 18 7.26 -21.53 -7.74
CA ALA A 18 7.87 -21.44 -6.42
C ALA A 18 9.35 -21.89 -6.44
N SER A 19 9.69 -22.96 -7.17
CA SER A 19 11.06 -23.44 -7.32
C SER A 19 11.95 -22.40 -8.02
N ASN A 20 11.45 -21.78 -9.10
CA ASN A 20 12.19 -20.74 -9.84
C ASN A 20 12.39 -19.49 -8.97
N GLN A 21 11.40 -19.09 -8.17
CA GLN A 21 11.50 -17.97 -7.25
C GLN A 21 12.57 -18.23 -6.18
N THR A 22 12.59 -19.41 -5.58
CA THR A 22 13.58 -19.80 -4.58
C THR A 22 14.99 -19.78 -5.17
N GLN A 23 15.19 -20.35 -6.36
CA GLN A 23 16.49 -20.34 -7.02
C GLN A 23 16.99 -18.92 -7.37
N ALA A 24 16.10 -18.04 -7.82
CA ALA A 24 16.43 -16.65 -8.08
C ALA A 24 16.81 -15.91 -6.78
N ALA A 25 16.07 -16.12 -5.69
CA ALA A 25 16.38 -15.55 -4.39
C ALA A 25 17.74 -16.03 -3.86
N ASP A 26 18.03 -17.34 -3.92
CA ASP A 26 19.31 -17.92 -3.49
C ASP A 26 20.49 -17.34 -4.28
N SER A 27 20.31 -17.15 -5.60
CA SER A 27 21.32 -16.51 -6.44
C SER A 27 21.60 -15.06 -5.97
N LEU A 28 20.56 -14.26 -5.76
CA LEU A 28 20.70 -12.88 -5.29
C LEU A 28 21.33 -12.81 -3.89
N LEU A 29 20.96 -13.69 -2.98
CA LEU A 29 21.55 -13.79 -1.66
C LEU A 29 23.02 -14.21 -1.71
N GLY A 30 23.39 -15.08 -2.65
CA GLY A 30 24.78 -15.45 -2.93
C GLY A 30 25.63 -14.25 -3.40
N VAL A 31 25.10 -13.44 -4.30
CA VAL A 31 25.73 -12.20 -4.77
C VAL A 31 25.83 -11.18 -3.63
N LEU A 32 24.79 -11.03 -2.81
CA LEU A 32 24.75 -10.09 -1.69
C LEU A 32 25.87 -10.33 -0.68
N LYS A 33 26.19 -11.60 -0.36
CA LYS A 33 27.25 -11.98 0.59
C LYS A 33 28.62 -11.42 0.18
N ASN A 34 28.87 -11.30 -1.11
CA ASN A 34 30.15 -10.85 -1.68
C ASN A 34 30.13 -9.39 -2.13
N THR A 35 29.01 -8.68 -1.96
CA THR A 35 28.84 -7.30 -2.43
C THR A 35 29.19 -6.31 -1.31
N GLN A 36 30.21 -5.47 -1.55
CA GLN A 36 30.67 -4.42 -0.62
C GLN A 36 30.04 -3.05 -0.92
N SER A 37 29.60 -2.79 -2.17
CA SER A 37 29.00 -1.51 -2.58
C SER A 37 27.59 -1.40 -2.05
N SER A 38 27.29 -0.33 -1.31
CA SER A 38 25.95 -0.05 -0.78
C SER A 38 24.92 0.13 -1.91
N GLU A 39 25.30 0.78 -3.02
CA GLU A 39 24.40 0.97 -4.17
C GLU A 39 24.00 -0.38 -4.78
N LYS A 40 24.93 -1.33 -4.92
CA LYS A 40 24.64 -2.67 -5.41
C LYS A 40 23.80 -3.46 -4.41
N ARG A 41 24.06 -3.34 -3.11
CA ARG A 41 23.26 -3.97 -2.06
C ARG A 41 21.83 -3.47 -2.07
N ILE A 42 21.61 -2.15 -2.21
CA ILE A 42 20.29 -1.52 -2.37
C ILE A 42 19.53 -2.16 -3.54
N GLN A 43 20.20 -2.29 -4.70
CA GLN A 43 19.57 -2.90 -5.89
C GLN A 43 19.22 -4.37 -5.67
N ILE A 44 20.08 -5.13 -4.99
CA ILE A 44 19.81 -6.54 -4.67
C ILE A 44 18.63 -6.66 -3.70
N TYR A 45 18.56 -5.80 -2.68
CA TYR A 45 17.41 -5.78 -1.77
C TYR A 45 16.11 -5.42 -2.49
N ARG A 46 16.13 -4.47 -3.45
CA ARG A 46 15.00 -4.16 -4.32
C ARG A 46 14.55 -5.40 -5.09
N ASN A 47 15.45 -6.07 -5.77
CA ASN A 47 15.14 -7.26 -6.57
C ASN A 47 14.59 -8.41 -5.70
N LEU A 48 15.11 -8.58 -4.46
CA LEU A 48 14.58 -9.55 -3.51
C LEU A 48 13.15 -9.16 -3.07
N ALA A 49 12.89 -7.89 -2.77
CA ALA A 49 11.55 -7.43 -2.42
C ALA A 49 10.57 -7.67 -3.57
N ASP A 50 10.97 -7.40 -4.82
CA ASP A 50 10.15 -7.62 -6.01
C ASP A 50 9.83 -9.10 -6.24
N LEU A 51 10.75 -10.01 -5.89
CA LEU A 51 10.51 -11.45 -5.94
C LEU A 51 9.45 -11.92 -4.94
N TYR A 52 9.36 -11.24 -3.79
CA TYR A 52 8.47 -11.61 -2.69
C TYR A 52 7.23 -10.71 -2.55
N GLN A 53 6.82 -10.00 -3.61
CA GLN A 53 5.83 -8.91 -3.61
C GLN A 53 4.61 -9.08 -2.68
N GLU A 54 4.10 -10.30 -2.52
CA GLU A 54 2.90 -10.58 -1.73
C GLU A 54 3.21 -11.31 -0.40
N ASN A 55 4.49 -11.50 -0.08
CA ASN A 55 4.93 -12.21 1.10
C ASN A 55 5.53 -11.28 2.15
N PRO A 56 5.48 -11.64 3.44
CA PRO A 56 6.10 -10.89 4.53
C PRO A 56 7.60 -10.62 4.33
N GLU A 57 8.29 -11.49 3.61
CA GLU A 57 9.70 -11.35 3.29
C GLU A 57 10.02 -10.10 2.46
N ALA A 58 9.09 -9.66 1.59
CA ALA A 58 9.25 -8.43 0.82
C ALA A 58 9.51 -7.24 1.73
N HIS A 59 8.76 -7.12 2.82
CA HIS A 59 8.94 -6.06 3.81
C HIS A 59 10.34 -6.07 4.43
N LEU A 60 10.85 -7.25 4.79
CA LEU A 60 12.19 -7.38 5.36
C LEU A 60 13.26 -6.83 4.42
N TYR A 61 13.14 -7.10 3.11
CA TYR A 61 14.09 -6.61 2.12
C TYR A 61 13.93 -5.12 1.84
N LEU A 62 12.72 -4.59 1.83
CA LEU A 62 12.47 -3.14 1.75
C LEU A 62 13.06 -2.40 2.96
N LEU A 63 12.93 -2.96 4.16
CA LEU A 63 13.53 -2.38 5.36
C LEU A 63 15.06 -2.40 5.30
N LYS A 64 15.67 -3.49 4.82
CA LYS A 64 17.12 -3.55 4.59
C LYS A 64 17.58 -2.57 3.52
N MET A 65 16.80 -2.40 2.45
CA MET A 65 17.03 -1.38 1.42
C MET A 65 17.05 0.02 2.02
N TYR A 66 16.05 0.37 2.85
CA TYR A 66 15.98 1.64 3.56
C TYR A 66 17.23 1.87 4.44
N GLN A 67 17.60 0.86 5.24
CA GLN A 67 18.74 0.94 6.14
C GLN A 67 20.06 1.14 5.37
N GLU A 68 20.28 0.39 4.30
CA GLU A 68 21.47 0.51 3.47
C GLU A 68 21.53 1.87 2.78
N ALA A 69 20.41 2.36 2.22
CA ALA A 69 20.31 3.68 1.62
C ALA A 69 20.61 4.81 2.62
N ALA A 70 20.19 4.65 3.87
CA ALA A 70 20.49 5.61 4.94
C ALA A 70 21.99 5.69 5.28
N THR A 71 22.76 4.60 5.10
CA THR A 71 24.22 4.62 5.36
C THR A 71 25.00 5.49 4.38
N ILE A 72 24.46 5.73 3.19
CA ILE A 72 25.08 6.54 2.12
C ILE A 72 24.29 7.80 1.78
N ASP A 73 23.31 8.17 2.62
CA ASP A 73 22.42 9.32 2.45
C ASP A 73 21.68 9.33 1.08
N ASP A 74 21.35 8.14 0.57
CA ASP A 74 20.56 7.98 -0.67
C ASP A 74 19.07 8.19 -0.40
N ARG A 75 18.69 9.47 -0.30
CA ARG A 75 17.31 9.91 -0.03
C ARG A 75 16.29 9.27 -0.97
N LYS A 76 16.62 9.16 -2.27
CA LYS A 76 15.71 8.59 -3.28
C LYS A 76 15.34 7.15 -2.95
N ASN A 77 16.31 6.30 -2.65
CA ASN A 77 16.06 4.91 -2.32
C ASN A 77 15.47 4.74 -0.92
N MET A 78 15.75 5.64 0.03
CA MET A 78 15.04 5.69 1.32
C MET A 78 13.55 5.93 1.13
N LEU A 79 13.16 6.94 0.33
CA LEU A 79 11.75 7.24 0.04
C LEU A 79 11.06 6.10 -0.70
N ASN A 80 11.70 5.55 -1.72
CA ASN A 80 11.15 4.43 -2.49
C ASN A 80 10.87 3.21 -1.59
N ALA A 81 11.78 2.88 -0.68
CA ALA A 81 11.60 1.77 0.24
C ALA A 81 10.44 2.01 1.21
N LEU A 82 10.33 3.23 1.76
CA LEU A 82 9.24 3.58 2.67
C LEU A 82 7.88 3.62 1.95
N ASP A 83 7.85 4.14 0.72
CA ASP A 83 6.63 4.17 -0.11
C ASP A 83 6.12 2.74 -0.37
N ASP A 84 7.01 1.84 -0.80
CA ASP A 84 6.65 0.44 -1.02
C ASP A 84 6.21 -0.27 0.27
N ILE A 85 6.89 -0.02 1.39
CA ILE A 85 6.48 -0.53 2.71
C ILE A 85 5.06 -0.05 3.04
N LEU A 86 4.78 1.24 2.87
CA LEU A 86 3.49 1.83 3.19
C LEU A 86 2.40 1.42 2.20
N ILE A 87 2.73 1.16 0.94
CA ILE A 87 1.78 0.68 -0.08
C ILE A 87 1.47 -0.82 0.07
N ALA A 88 2.50 -1.66 0.26
CA ALA A 88 2.32 -3.12 0.34
C ALA A 88 1.65 -3.58 1.63
N GLY A 89 1.88 -2.87 2.72
CA GLY A 89 1.70 -3.37 4.08
C GLY A 89 0.30 -3.38 4.68
N ILE A 90 -0.81 -3.39 3.92
CA ILE A 90 -2.15 -3.25 4.54
C ILE A 90 -2.60 -4.48 5.31
N SER A 91 -2.31 -5.67 4.84
CA SER A 91 -2.84 -6.89 5.46
C SER A 91 -2.10 -7.28 6.73
N GLU A 92 -0.88 -6.78 6.93
CA GLU A 92 0.05 -7.26 7.95
C GLU A 92 0.44 -6.21 8.99
N TYR A 93 0.27 -4.90 8.69
CA TYR A 93 0.68 -3.85 9.62
C TYR A 93 -0.48 -3.32 10.44
N ASN A 94 -0.25 -3.34 11.76
CA ASN A 94 -1.08 -2.57 12.66
C ASN A 94 -0.82 -1.06 12.46
N LYS A 95 -1.73 -0.23 12.95
CA LYS A 95 -1.66 1.24 12.88
C LYS A 95 -0.32 1.82 13.35
N ASP A 96 0.30 1.19 14.37
CA ASP A 96 1.53 1.69 14.98
C ASP A 96 2.72 1.54 14.02
N THR A 97 2.76 0.45 13.26
CA THR A 97 3.77 0.23 12.21
C THR A 97 3.62 1.23 11.07
N ILE A 98 2.39 1.47 10.60
CA ILE A 98 2.12 2.48 9.55
C ILE A 98 2.48 3.88 10.07
N ALA A 99 2.09 4.23 11.30
CA ALA A 99 2.43 5.51 11.91
C ALA A 99 3.95 5.71 12.00
N LYS A 100 4.70 4.70 12.45
CA LYS A 100 6.15 4.72 12.54
C LYS A 100 6.82 5.00 11.18
N TYR A 101 6.42 4.31 10.13
CA TYR A 101 7.01 4.52 8.80
C TYR A 101 6.56 5.83 8.16
N THR A 102 5.35 6.28 8.44
CA THR A 102 4.90 7.63 8.06
C THR A 102 5.76 8.72 8.70
N GLU A 103 6.14 8.56 9.97
CA GLU A 103 7.07 9.50 10.62
C GLU A 103 8.49 9.46 10.03
N TYR A 104 8.99 8.29 9.61
CA TYR A 104 10.26 8.20 8.87
C TYR A 104 10.15 8.91 7.52
N PHE A 105 9.06 8.71 6.81
CA PHE A 105 8.81 9.39 5.53
C PHE A 105 8.77 10.91 5.70
N LYS A 106 8.06 11.43 6.69
CA LYS A 106 7.98 12.87 6.99
C LYS A 106 9.34 13.53 7.23
N LYS A 107 10.30 12.79 7.80
CA LYS A 107 11.63 13.33 8.10
C LYS A 107 12.49 13.56 6.85
N ILE A 108 12.22 12.84 5.77
CA ILE A 108 13.06 12.85 4.57
C ILE A 108 12.32 13.34 3.32
N ALA A 109 10.99 13.42 3.35
CA ALA A 109 10.19 13.88 2.23
C ALA A 109 10.22 15.42 2.08
N THR A 110 10.15 15.89 0.84
CA THR A 110 9.90 17.30 0.55
C THR A 110 8.45 17.67 0.85
N GLU A 111 8.14 18.98 0.88
CA GLU A 111 6.79 19.47 1.09
C GLU A 111 5.81 18.97 0.00
N ASP A 112 6.24 18.93 -1.26
CA ASP A 112 5.42 18.43 -2.37
C ASP A 112 5.14 16.93 -2.24
N GLU A 113 6.12 16.13 -1.84
CA GLU A 113 5.94 14.70 -1.59
C GLU A 113 4.99 14.47 -0.39
N LEU A 114 5.11 15.25 0.67
CA LEU A 114 4.18 15.20 1.80
C LEU A 114 2.76 15.56 1.38
N LYS A 115 2.62 16.59 0.52
CA LYS A 115 1.32 17.04 0.03
C LYS A 115 0.60 15.96 -0.77
N SER A 116 1.32 15.17 -1.58
CA SER A 116 0.74 14.15 -2.46
C SER A 116 0.57 12.78 -1.79
N LEU A 117 1.52 12.33 -0.97
CA LEU A 117 1.55 10.97 -0.45
C LEU A 117 0.98 10.85 0.98
N LEU A 118 1.12 11.88 1.81
CA LEU A 118 0.62 11.82 3.18
C LEU A 118 -0.90 11.54 3.26
N PRO A 119 -1.77 12.13 2.43
CA PRO A 119 -3.19 11.77 2.40
C PRO A 119 -3.44 10.30 2.05
N PHE A 120 -2.63 9.72 1.15
CA PHE A 120 -2.70 8.30 0.84
C PHE A 120 -2.37 7.44 2.06
N TYR A 121 -1.34 7.78 2.83
CA TYR A 121 -1.00 7.05 4.07
C TYR A 121 -2.09 7.18 5.14
N HIS A 122 -2.80 8.30 5.19
CA HIS A 122 -3.99 8.45 6.05
C HIS A 122 -5.11 7.48 5.64
N MET A 123 -5.38 7.31 4.34
CA MET A 123 -6.34 6.30 3.86
C MET A 123 -5.91 4.89 4.31
N ARG A 124 -4.61 4.59 4.23
CA ARG A 124 -4.04 3.30 4.65
C ARG A 124 -4.19 3.08 6.16
N THR A 125 -3.89 4.09 6.96
CA THR A 125 -4.04 4.03 8.43
C THR A 125 -5.49 3.82 8.82
N PHE A 126 -6.42 4.54 8.19
CA PHE A 126 -7.85 4.36 8.40
C PHE A 126 -8.28 2.91 8.12
N ASP A 127 -7.89 2.38 6.97
CA ASP A 127 -8.16 1.00 6.61
C ASP A 127 -7.60 0.00 7.62
N SER A 128 -6.34 0.16 8.03
CA SER A 128 -5.71 -0.71 9.03
C SER A 128 -6.51 -0.72 10.35
N ARG A 129 -6.92 0.44 10.85
CA ARG A 129 -7.76 0.55 12.05
C ARG A 129 -9.11 -0.16 11.88
N CYS A 130 -9.73 -0.05 10.71
CA CYS A 130 -10.98 -0.74 10.41
C CYS A 130 -10.87 -2.27 10.43
N TYR A 131 -9.67 -2.83 10.24
CA TYR A 131 -9.41 -4.29 10.26
C TYR A 131 -8.78 -4.78 11.54
N SER A 132 -8.16 -3.92 12.35
CA SER A 132 -7.46 -4.29 13.60
C SER A 132 -8.35 -4.33 14.84
N GLY A 133 -9.67 -4.23 14.70
CA GLY A 133 -10.61 -4.22 15.82
C GLY A 133 -11.00 -2.82 16.33
N GLU A 134 -10.41 -1.75 15.81
CA GLU A 134 -10.74 -0.34 16.13
C GLU A 134 -11.78 0.26 15.16
N ARG A 135 -12.55 -0.58 14.51
CA ARG A 135 -13.48 -0.21 13.44
C ARG A 135 -14.50 0.84 13.85
N THR A 136 -15.13 0.64 14.97
CA THR A 136 -16.20 1.53 15.46
C THR A 136 -15.65 2.92 15.77
N GLU A 137 -14.53 2.99 16.45
CA GLU A 137 -13.83 4.22 16.80
C GLU A 137 -13.34 4.94 15.57
N ALA A 138 -12.68 4.23 14.64
CA ALA A 138 -12.17 4.81 13.39
C ALA A 138 -13.29 5.42 12.53
N ILE A 139 -14.43 4.70 12.39
CA ILE A 139 -15.59 5.19 11.64
C ILE A 139 -16.21 6.41 12.33
N LYS A 140 -16.35 6.36 13.65
CA LYS A 140 -16.91 7.49 14.43
C LYS A 140 -16.05 8.74 14.29
N GLU A 141 -14.74 8.63 14.49
CA GLU A 141 -13.80 9.74 14.34
C GLU A 141 -13.86 10.36 12.95
N GLU A 142 -13.93 9.53 11.89
CA GLU A 142 -14.03 10.02 10.52
C GLU A 142 -15.35 10.73 10.25
N LEU A 143 -16.48 10.22 10.75
CA LEU A 143 -17.79 10.84 10.61
C LEU A 143 -17.91 12.15 11.41
N ASP A 144 -17.32 12.20 12.61
CA ASP A 144 -17.31 13.37 13.47
C ASP A 144 -16.41 14.49 12.91
N SER A 145 -15.26 14.14 12.29
CA SER A 145 -14.32 15.10 11.71
C SER A 145 -14.92 15.91 10.55
N LYS A 146 -15.97 15.41 9.91
CA LYS A 146 -16.59 16.04 8.73
C LYS A 146 -17.73 17.00 8.99
N ASN A 147 -18.03 17.29 10.23
CA ASN A 147 -18.74 18.52 10.57
C ASN A 147 -17.90 19.80 10.27
N VAL A 148 -16.63 19.61 9.85
CA VAL A 148 -15.73 20.68 9.37
C VAL A 148 -15.64 20.59 7.85
N GLU A 149 -16.12 21.64 7.16
CA GLU A 149 -16.24 21.82 5.71
C GLU A 149 -15.06 21.28 4.86
N THR A 150 -15.24 20.08 4.28
CA THR A 150 -14.23 19.46 3.40
C THR A 150 -14.25 20.02 1.96
N ASP A 151 -15.27 20.78 1.58
CA ASP A 151 -15.38 21.33 0.23
C ASP A 151 -14.46 22.56 -0.01
N LYS A 152 -13.81 23.08 1.05
CA LYS A 152 -12.86 24.21 0.97
C LYS A 152 -11.39 23.77 0.98
N GLU A 153 -11.10 22.48 0.98
CA GLU A 153 -9.73 21.98 0.97
C GLU A 153 -9.15 22.10 -0.45
N ASP A 154 -8.16 22.96 -0.65
CA ASP A 154 -7.49 23.16 -1.95
C ASP A 154 -6.63 21.96 -2.39
N ASN A 155 -6.35 21.02 -1.48
CA ASN A 155 -5.52 19.85 -1.77
C ASN A 155 -6.37 18.69 -2.28
N VAL A 156 -6.30 18.41 -3.59
CA VAL A 156 -7.04 17.32 -4.24
C VAL A 156 -6.75 15.93 -3.59
N TYR A 157 -5.52 15.68 -3.14
CA TYR A 157 -5.17 14.43 -2.50
C TYR A 157 -5.89 14.24 -1.16
N LYS A 158 -6.04 15.30 -0.38
CA LYS A 158 -6.83 15.28 0.85
C LYS A 158 -8.32 15.09 0.57
N GLN A 159 -8.84 15.71 -0.49
CA GLN A 159 -10.23 15.50 -0.92
C GLN A 159 -10.48 14.03 -1.29
N ILE A 160 -9.54 13.39 -2.01
CA ILE A 160 -9.61 11.97 -2.35
C ILE A 160 -9.64 11.12 -1.07
N ALA A 161 -8.68 11.34 -0.15
CA ALA A 161 -8.58 10.58 1.10
C ALA A 161 -9.85 10.73 1.93
N SER A 162 -10.36 11.94 2.06
CA SER A 162 -11.59 12.26 2.76
C SER A 162 -12.81 11.55 2.14
N ALA A 163 -12.98 11.64 0.82
CA ALA A 163 -14.07 10.98 0.14
C ALA A 163 -13.97 9.43 0.27
N TYR A 164 -12.77 8.89 0.12
CA TYR A 164 -12.52 7.45 0.30
C TYR A 164 -12.87 6.97 1.71
N ASN A 165 -12.36 7.62 2.75
CA ASN A 165 -12.61 7.22 4.13
C ASN A 165 -14.10 7.28 4.48
N MET A 166 -14.81 8.33 4.01
CA MET A 166 -16.25 8.44 4.19
C MET A 166 -17.02 7.33 3.49
N GLY A 167 -16.70 7.07 2.23
CA GLY A 167 -17.32 5.99 1.48
C GLY A 167 -17.09 4.64 2.16
N THR A 168 -15.87 4.39 2.63
CA THR A 168 -15.51 3.18 3.35
C THR A 168 -16.23 3.09 4.70
N SER A 169 -16.38 4.20 5.43
CA SER A 169 -17.14 4.25 6.70
C SER A 169 -18.59 3.85 6.51
N PHE A 170 -19.27 4.42 5.51
CA PHE A 170 -20.65 4.05 5.19
C PHE A 170 -20.74 2.60 4.72
N TYR A 171 -19.81 2.17 3.88
CA TYR A 171 -19.77 0.78 3.41
C TYR A 171 -19.66 -0.20 4.58
N MET A 172 -18.74 0.05 5.51
CA MET A 172 -18.52 -0.80 6.68
C MET A 172 -19.65 -0.76 7.73
N SER A 173 -20.53 0.23 7.62
CA SER A 173 -21.75 0.36 8.42
C SER A 173 -22.99 -0.15 7.69
N ASP A 174 -22.83 -0.95 6.61
CA ASP A 174 -23.90 -1.52 5.77
C ASP A 174 -24.81 -0.47 5.12
N GLN A 175 -24.35 0.77 5.01
CA GLN A 175 -25.06 1.88 4.38
C GLN A 175 -24.61 2.07 2.91
N PHE A 176 -24.70 1.03 2.10
CA PHE A 176 -24.14 0.97 0.75
C PHE A 176 -24.61 2.11 -0.17
N LYS A 177 -25.90 2.48 -0.11
CA LYS A 177 -26.43 3.60 -0.91
C LYS A 177 -25.75 4.94 -0.60
N LYS A 178 -25.28 5.15 0.63
CA LYS A 178 -24.54 6.34 1.00
C LYS A 178 -23.05 6.24 0.67
N ALA A 179 -22.50 5.02 0.64
CA ALA A 179 -21.10 4.78 0.32
C ALA A 179 -20.75 5.13 -1.13
N ILE A 180 -21.61 4.73 -2.08
CA ILE A 180 -21.37 4.83 -3.53
C ILE A 180 -20.97 6.26 -3.96
N PRO A 181 -21.73 7.33 -3.68
CA PRO A 181 -21.38 8.67 -4.17
C PRO A 181 -20.05 9.18 -3.65
N TYR A 182 -19.61 8.78 -2.45
CA TYR A 182 -18.31 9.15 -1.90
C TYR A 182 -17.16 8.40 -2.58
N LEU A 183 -17.31 7.09 -2.82
CA LEU A 183 -16.30 6.30 -3.52
C LEU A 183 -16.17 6.73 -4.99
N ASP A 184 -17.29 7.05 -5.65
CA ASP A 184 -17.29 7.61 -7.00
C ASP A 184 -16.59 8.98 -7.03
N LYS A 185 -16.85 9.87 -6.05
CA LYS A 185 -16.15 11.14 -5.91
C LYS A 185 -14.64 10.93 -5.75
N ALA A 186 -14.22 10.00 -4.90
CA ALA A 186 -12.80 9.69 -4.72
C ALA A 186 -12.16 9.22 -6.04
N MET A 187 -12.83 8.34 -6.80
CA MET A 187 -12.36 7.85 -8.08
C MET A 187 -12.27 8.97 -9.14
N GLN A 188 -13.29 9.81 -9.24
CA GLN A 188 -13.31 10.96 -10.18
C GLN A 188 -12.18 11.94 -9.89
N LEU A 189 -11.94 12.25 -8.62
CA LEU A 189 -10.83 13.12 -8.23
C LEU A 189 -9.48 12.46 -8.53
N ALA A 190 -9.33 11.16 -8.32
CA ALA A 190 -8.10 10.44 -8.64
C ALA A 190 -7.78 10.43 -10.14
N GLU A 191 -8.79 10.54 -11.03
CA GLU A 191 -8.57 10.68 -12.48
C GLU A 191 -7.89 12.02 -12.86
N THR A 192 -7.97 13.02 -12.03
CA THR A 192 -7.34 14.34 -12.29
C THR A 192 -5.87 14.40 -11.89
N LEU A 193 -5.35 13.37 -11.21
CA LEU A 193 -3.97 13.31 -10.73
C LEU A 193 -2.97 13.07 -11.88
N PRO A 194 -1.68 13.43 -11.71
CA PRO A 194 -0.60 12.98 -12.58
C PRO A 194 -0.54 11.45 -12.66
N GLU A 195 -0.06 10.90 -13.78
CA GLU A 195 -0.17 9.46 -14.10
C GLU A 195 0.35 8.51 -13.02
N LYS A 196 1.47 8.85 -12.36
CA LYS A 196 2.04 8.01 -11.31
C LYS A 196 1.11 7.92 -10.09
N GLU A 197 0.69 9.06 -9.58
CA GLU A 197 -0.20 9.16 -8.42
C GLU A 197 -1.59 8.63 -8.76
N LYS A 198 -2.11 8.93 -9.93
CA LYS A 198 -3.37 8.39 -10.46
C LYS A 198 -3.38 6.87 -10.38
N TYR A 199 -2.31 6.21 -10.86
CA TYR A 199 -2.21 4.75 -10.84
C TYR A 199 -2.29 4.21 -9.41
N ILE A 200 -1.56 4.81 -8.45
CA ILE A 200 -1.53 4.38 -7.05
C ILE A 200 -2.91 4.53 -6.42
N TYR A 201 -3.49 5.71 -6.50
CA TYR A 201 -4.78 6.01 -5.88
C TYR A 201 -5.91 5.17 -6.48
N LYS A 202 -6.00 5.08 -7.81
CA LYS A 202 -7.02 4.28 -8.49
C LYS A 202 -6.91 2.80 -8.17
N LYS A 203 -5.71 2.23 -8.22
CA LYS A 203 -5.47 0.82 -7.87
C LYS A 203 -5.98 0.54 -6.46
N PHE A 204 -5.68 1.42 -5.51
CA PHE A 204 -6.09 1.27 -4.13
C PHE A 204 -7.62 1.37 -3.95
N ILE A 205 -8.26 2.40 -4.52
CA ILE A 205 -9.70 2.61 -4.45
C ILE A 205 -10.43 1.46 -5.15
N THR A 206 -10.02 1.09 -6.37
CA THR A 206 -10.65 0.01 -7.16
C THR A 206 -10.55 -1.33 -6.45
N TRP A 207 -9.39 -1.66 -5.91
CA TRP A 207 -9.21 -2.92 -5.18
C TRP A 207 -10.23 -3.03 -4.03
N ARG A 208 -10.48 -1.94 -3.31
CA ARG A 208 -11.50 -1.90 -2.24
C ARG A 208 -12.92 -2.03 -2.76
N VAL A 209 -13.26 -1.30 -3.81
CA VAL A 209 -14.61 -1.30 -4.40
C VAL A 209 -14.94 -2.67 -4.98
N CYS A 210 -14.06 -3.24 -5.83
CA CYS A 210 -14.31 -4.52 -6.49
C CYS A 210 -14.32 -5.70 -5.52
N PHE A 211 -13.41 -5.74 -4.55
CA PHE A 211 -13.31 -6.88 -3.63
C PHE A 211 -14.50 -6.98 -2.68
N LYS A 212 -15.24 -5.92 -2.46
CA LYS A 212 -16.31 -5.84 -1.46
C LYS A 212 -17.71 -5.75 -2.06
N ILE A 213 -17.90 -5.02 -3.18
CA ILE A 213 -19.20 -4.96 -3.86
C ILE A 213 -19.54 -6.31 -4.50
N GLY A 214 -18.54 -7.05 -5.02
CA GLY A 214 -18.72 -8.39 -5.56
C GLY A 214 -19.08 -9.47 -4.53
N ARG A 215 -19.00 -9.19 -3.22
CA ARG A 215 -19.47 -10.09 -2.15
C ARG A 215 -20.88 -9.76 -1.64
N ALA A 216 -21.46 -8.64 -2.07
CA ALA A 216 -22.81 -8.19 -1.67
C ALA A 216 -23.91 -8.69 -2.63
N HIS A 217 -23.54 -9.47 -3.64
CA HIS A 217 -24.40 -10.23 -4.54
C HIS A 217 -24.07 -11.73 -4.43
#